data_f3b742a31c4169e2c2a6f3a09f0f32e2
#
_entry.id   f3b742a31c4169e2c2a6f3a09f0f32e2
#
_cell.length_a   1.000
_cell.length_b   1.000
_cell.length_c   1.000
_cell.angle_alpha   90.00
_cell.angle_beta   90.00
_cell.angle_gamma   90.00
#
_symmetry.space_group_name_H-M   'P 1'
#
loop_
_entity.id
_entity.type
_entity.pdbx_description
1 polymer ?
#
loop_
_entity_poly.entity_id
_entity_poly.type
_entity_poly.pdbx_seq_one_letter_code
_entity_poly.pdbx_strand_id
1 'polypeptide(L)'
;MATNRLVKNLTGIILLILAVAFVVKFAGPNILRQYISSGIGNCKITPILCMQPEEKSFTPLINAEYKESLIPYNFPKMSVSVPKGFTLIQELIKKPYYKKRHANNKAVIYLLIQEPGAFMKLYPEVQKQGINDNYAFINRLMHARLNQVNNITDAFFVVMKSVFTPDVGNQSTSKMIKFELADLKGFINYSMAKPDNYFDCNVSDQAGNFYKLYIKDIGARLDLNNVFAIISTLKPVN
;
A
#
# COMPACT_ATOMS: atom_id res chain seq x y z
N MET A 1 -62.22 -15.22 -4.46
CA MET A 1 -61.55 -14.86 -3.19
C MET A 1 -60.04 -15.25 -3.11
N ALA A 2 -59.56 -16.23 -3.86
CA ALA A 2 -58.15 -16.67 -3.81
C ALA A 2 -57.15 -15.68 -4.41
N THR A 3 -57.50 -14.96 -5.48
CA THR A 3 -56.62 -13.99 -6.18
C THR A 3 -56.19 -12.82 -5.31
N ASN A 4 -57.03 -12.35 -4.41
CA ASN A 4 -56.72 -11.21 -3.53
C ASN A 4 -55.69 -11.55 -2.41
N ARG A 5 -55.59 -12.80 -1.98
CA ARG A 5 -54.55 -13.26 -1.02
C ARG A 5 -53.19 -13.40 -1.68
N LEU A 6 -53.15 -13.91 -2.90
CA LEU A 6 -51.90 -14.09 -3.66
C LEU A 6 -51.26 -12.73 -3.97
N VAL A 7 -52.05 -11.73 -4.40
CA VAL A 7 -51.57 -10.37 -4.69
C VAL A 7 -51.06 -9.71 -3.40
N LYS A 8 -51.74 -9.81 -2.26
CA LYS A 8 -51.27 -9.26 -0.98
C LYS A 8 -49.98 -9.89 -0.50
N ASN A 9 -49.81 -11.21 -0.66
CA ASN A 9 -48.58 -11.89 -0.27
C ASN A 9 -47.42 -11.49 -1.18
N LEU A 10 -47.64 -11.36 -2.49
CA LEU A 10 -46.61 -10.92 -3.45
C LEU A 10 -46.17 -9.48 -3.16
N THR A 11 -47.11 -8.58 -2.88
CA THR A 11 -46.79 -7.20 -2.49
C THR A 11 -45.97 -7.12 -1.20
N GLY A 12 -46.31 -7.97 -0.20
CA GLY A 12 -45.56 -8.06 1.05
C GLY A 12 -44.11 -8.53 0.84
N ILE A 13 -43.91 -9.54 -0.01
CA ILE A 13 -42.59 -10.06 -0.35
C ILE A 13 -41.77 -8.99 -1.09
N ILE A 14 -42.36 -8.28 -2.05
CA ILE A 14 -41.69 -7.19 -2.80
C ILE A 14 -41.27 -6.06 -1.84
N LEU A 15 -42.16 -5.63 -0.95
CA LEU A 15 -41.85 -4.62 0.05
C LEU A 15 -40.72 -5.05 0.99
N LEU A 16 -40.72 -6.32 1.42
CA LEU A 16 -39.64 -6.87 2.24
C LEU A 16 -38.28 -6.86 1.49
N ILE A 17 -38.29 -7.30 0.24
CA ILE A 17 -37.07 -7.27 -0.60
C ILE A 17 -36.54 -5.83 -0.78
N LEU A 18 -37.43 -4.88 -1.06
CA LEU A 18 -37.08 -3.47 -1.18
C LEU A 18 -36.57 -2.89 0.14
N ALA A 19 -37.16 -3.24 1.27
CA ALA A 19 -36.68 -2.81 2.59
C ALA A 19 -35.32 -3.38 2.92
N VAL A 20 -35.07 -4.67 2.64
CA VAL A 20 -33.76 -5.31 2.82
C VAL A 20 -32.72 -4.67 1.88
N ALA A 21 -33.05 -4.45 0.61
CA ALA A 21 -32.17 -3.79 -0.35
C ALA A 21 -31.85 -2.35 0.09
N PHE A 22 -32.82 -1.62 0.61
CA PHE A 22 -32.64 -0.29 1.18
C PHE A 22 -31.69 -0.30 2.38
N VAL A 23 -31.90 -1.21 3.34
CA VAL A 23 -31.04 -1.35 4.52
C VAL A 23 -29.62 -1.72 4.11
N VAL A 24 -29.44 -2.68 3.20
CA VAL A 24 -28.11 -3.07 2.69
C VAL A 24 -27.41 -1.90 1.98
N LYS A 25 -28.15 -1.13 1.18
CA LYS A 25 -27.58 -0.02 0.41
C LYS A 25 -27.24 1.20 1.29
N PHE A 26 -28.06 1.55 2.27
CA PHE A 26 -27.91 2.78 3.06
C PHE A 26 -27.29 2.57 4.44
N ALA A 27 -27.61 1.48 5.12
CA ALA A 27 -27.02 1.16 6.42
C ALA A 27 -25.74 0.32 6.31
N GLY A 28 -25.61 -0.51 5.27
CA GLY A 28 -24.46 -1.39 5.05
C GLY A 28 -23.11 -0.67 5.07
N PRO A 29 -22.92 0.45 4.36
CA PRO A 29 -21.66 1.21 4.41
C PRO A 29 -21.30 1.70 5.82
N ASN A 30 -22.27 2.17 6.58
CA ASN A 30 -22.04 2.64 7.95
C ASN A 30 -21.68 1.49 8.89
N ILE A 31 -22.32 0.34 8.75
CA ILE A 31 -22.01 -0.87 9.51
C ILE A 31 -20.57 -1.33 9.19
N LEU A 32 -20.18 -1.36 7.92
CA LEU A 32 -18.81 -1.72 7.51
C LEU A 32 -17.78 -0.76 8.08
N ARG A 33 -18.01 0.55 7.99
CA ARG A 33 -17.12 1.58 8.57
C ARG A 33 -16.99 1.42 10.09
N GLN A 34 -18.09 1.19 10.78
CA GLN A 34 -18.10 0.97 12.22
C GLN A 34 -17.35 -0.31 12.60
N TYR A 35 -17.53 -1.40 11.85
CA TYR A 35 -16.82 -2.65 12.07
C TYR A 35 -15.30 -2.49 11.89
N ILE A 36 -14.87 -1.83 10.82
CA ILE A 36 -13.44 -1.52 10.61
C ILE A 36 -12.92 -0.64 11.74
N SER A 37 -13.66 0.40 12.12
CA SER A 37 -13.25 1.32 13.19
C SER A 37 -13.12 0.64 14.54
N SER A 38 -13.96 -0.34 14.85
CA SER A 38 -13.89 -1.11 16.10
C SER A 38 -12.73 -2.11 16.11
N GLY A 39 -12.34 -2.65 14.95
CA GLY A 39 -11.28 -3.66 14.84
C GLY A 39 -9.88 -3.09 14.64
N ILE A 40 -9.74 -2.04 13.82
CA ILE A 40 -8.43 -1.48 13.42
C ILE A 40 -8.22 -0.08 14.00
N GLY A 41 -9.29 0.61 14.32
CA GLY A 41 -9.29 2.00 14.75
C GLY A 41 -9.92 2.96 13.72
N ASN A 42 -10.10 4.18 14.13
CA ASN A 42 -10.61 5.26 13.28
C ASN A 42 -9.46 6.16 12.78
N CYS A 43 -9.79 7.15 11.95
CA CYS A 43 -8.79 8.05 11.36
C CYS A 43 -7.98 8.87 12.37
N LYS A 44 -8.43 9.01 13.61
CA LYS A 44 -7.67 9.70 14.67
C LYS A 44 -6.62 8.77 15.29
N ILE A 45 -6.96 7.49 15.47
CA ILE A 45 -6.09 6.47 16.07
C ILE A 45 -5.17 5.86 15.02
N THR A 46 -5.68 5.65 13.81
CA THR A 46 -4.98 5.03 12.68
C THR A 46 -5.12 5.93 11.45
N PRO A 47 -4.37 7.04 11.35
CA PRO A 47 -4.51 8.04 10.28
C PRO A 47 -4.39 7.48 8.88
N ILE A 48 -3.60 6.41 8.68
CA ILE A 48 -3.43 5.76 7.37
C ILE A 48 -4.78 5.34 6.74
N LEU A 49 -5.79 5.02 7.54
CA LEU A 49 -7.12 4.63 7.05
C LEU A 49 -7.84 5.75 6.29
N CYS A 50 -7.43 7.00 6.51
CA CYS A 50 -8.03 8.18 5.86
C CYS A 50 -7.04 9.00 5.05
N MET A 51 -5.75 8.69 5.15
CA MET A 51 -4.70 9.32 4.36
C MET A 51 -4.85 8.95 2.88
N GLN A 52 -4.50 9.88 2.01
CA GLN A 52 -4.42 9.64 0.57
C GLN A 52 -3.14 10.28 0.02
N PRO A 53 -2.65 9.82 -1.13
CA PRO A 53 -1.55 10.47 -1.82
C PRO A 53 -1.93 11.91 -2.18
N GLU A 54 -0.95 12.80 -2.17
CA GLU A 54 -1.10 14.13 -2.75
C GLU A 54 -1.53 13.99 -4.23
N GLU A 55 -2.47 14.84 -4.69
CA GLU A 55 -3.05 14.73 -6.04
C GLU A 55 -2.00 14.89 -7.15
N LYS A 56 -1.03 15.76 -6.91
CA LYS A 56 0.06 16.00 -7.87
C LYS A 56 1.17 14.98 -7.67
N SER A 57 1.54 14.31 -8.77
CA SER A 57 2.74 13.45 -8.77
C SER A 57 3.98 14.25 -8.42
N PHE A 58 4.73 13.74 -7.46
CA PHE A 58 6.01 14.32 -7.07
C PHE A 58 7.07 13.92 -8.10
N THR A 59 7.83 14.91 -8.61
CA THR A 59 9.01 14.66 -9.45
C THR A 59 10.24 14.66 -8.56
N PRO A 60 10.88 13.48 -8.35
CA PRO A 60 12.01 13.39 -7.45
C PRO A 60 13.24 14.12 -7.99
N LEU A 61 13.96 14.79 -7.10
CA LEU A 61 15.32 15.22 -7.34
C LEU A 61 16.27 14.14 -6.81
N ILE A 62 17.04 13.52 -7.71
CA ILE A 62 18.02 12.52 -7.34
C ILE A 62 19.29 13.21 -6.89
N ASN A 63 19.74 12.92 -5.68
CA ASN A 63 21.07 13.28 -5.22
C ASN A 63 22.10 12.36 -5.90
N ALA A 64 22.77 12.87 -6.94
CA ALA A 64 23.71 12.08 -7.75
C ALA A 64 24.93 11.62 -6.93
N GLU A 65 25.50 12.48 -6.12
CA GLU A 65 26.64 12.15 -5.26
C GLU A 65 26.29 11.06 -4.26
N TYR A 66 25.12 11.18 -3.63
CA TYR A 66 24.64 10.14 -2.72
C TYR A 66 24.41 8.83 -3.46
N LYS A 67 23.82 8.85 -4.66
CA LYS A 67 23.60 7.66 -5.48
C LYS A 67 24.90 6.94 -5.83
N GLU A 68 25.97 7.68 -6.18
CA GLU A 68 27.29 7.12 -6.49
C GLU A 68 27.95 6.49 -5.25
N SER A 69 27.61 6.94 -4.06
CA SER A 69 28.13 6.38 -2.80
C SER A 69 27.47 5.05 -2.40
N LEU A 70 26.37 4.65 -3.06
CA LEU A 70 25.64 3.44 -2.74
C LEU A 70 26.38 2.19 -3.23
N ILE A 71 26.25 1.10 -2.47
CA ILE A 71 26.83 -0.22 -2.78
C ILE A 71 25.76 -1.12 -3.39
N PRO A 72 26.03 -1.70 -4.60
CA PRO A 72 25.07 -2.59 -5.24
C PRO A 72 24.98 -3.95 -4.53
N TYR A 73 23.77 -4.44 -4.41
CA TYR A 73 23.45 -5.80 -3.97
C TYR A 73 22.57 -6.48 -5.01
N ASN A 74 22.98 -7.66 -5.43
CA ASN A 74 22.23 -8.49 -6.37
C ASN A 74 21.35 -9.46 -5.62
N PHE A 75 20.14 -9.63 -6.14
CA PHE A 75 19.13 -10.59 -5.71
C PHE A 75 18.82 -11.56 -6.84
N PRO A 76 18.21 -12.71 -6.57
CA PRO A 76 17.57 -13.44 -7.63
C PRO A 76 16.48 -12.57 -8.26
N LYS A 77 16.63 -12.09 -9.48
CA LYS A 77 15.70 -11.25 -10.26
C LYS A 77 15.75 -9.73 -10.07
N MET A 78 16.54 -9.18 -9.15
CA MET A 78 16.73 -7.73 -9.10
C MET A 78 18.05 -7.33 -8.44
N SER A 79 18.49 -6.10 -8.73
CA SER A 79 19.52 -5.41 -7.98
C SER A 79 18.98 -4.14 -7.34
N VAL A 80 19.55 -3.77 -6.22
CA VAL A 80 19.34 -2.48 -5.55
C VAL A 80 20.65 -2.04 -4.91
N SER A 81 20.92 -0.75 -4.87
CA SER A 81 22.05 -0.24 -4.11
C SER A 81 21.60 0.30 -2.77
N VAL A 82 22.34 0.00 -1.72
CA VAL A 82 22.09 0.44 -0.34
C VAL A 82 23.26 1.29 0.16
N PRO A 83 23.07 2.13 1.19
CA PRO A 83 24.14 2.95 1.74
C PRO A 83 25.33 2.09 2.23
N LYS A 84 26.53 2.62 2.10
CA LYS A 84 27.75 2.00 2.65
C LYS A 84 27.60 1.73 4.16
N GLY A 85 28.07 0.56 4.59
CA GLY A 85 28.00 0.13 5.99
C GLY A 85 26.70 -0.61 6.37
N PHE A 86 25.80 -0.84 5.42
CA PHE A 86 24.70 -1.78 5.60
C PHE A 86 25.18 -3.20 5.28
N THR A 87 24.83 -4.15 6.14
CA THR A 87 25.11 -5.56 5.95
C THR A 87 23.83 -6.37 5.82
N LEU A 88 23.88 -7.44 5.03
CA LEU A 88 22.76 -8.36 4.92
C LEU A 88 22.63 -9.14 6.25
N ILE A 89 21.49 -8.99 6.95
CA ILE A 89 21.21 -9.67 8.21
C ILE A 89 20.38 -10.93 7.96
N GLN A 90 19.40 -10.83 7.06
CA GLN A 90 18.47 -11.91 6.80
C GLN A 90 18.04 -11.92 5.35
N GLU A 91 17.98 -13.11 4.77
CA GLU A 91 17.42 -13.36 3.44
C GLU A 91 16.36 -14.44 3.53
N LEU A 92 15.21 -14.22 2.90
CA LEU A 92 14.18 -15.21 2.71
C LEU A 92 13.87 -15.30 1.21
N ILE A 93 14.18 -16.45 0.62
CA ILE A 93 13.83 -16.74 -0.79
C ILE A 93 12.69 -17.74 -0.80
N LYS A 94 11.47 -17.26 -1.06
CA LYS A 94 10.30 -18.09 -1.24
C LYS A 94 9.42 -17.49 -2.32
N LYS A 95 9.33 -18.15 -3.49
CA LYS A 95 8.44 -17.67 -4.57
C LYS A 95 6.99 -17.58 -4.09
N PRO A 96 6.25 -16.52 -4.46
CA PRO A 96 6.64 -15.39 -5.29
C PRO A 96 7.27 -14.21 -4.50
N TYR A 97 7.73 -14.45 -3.29
CA TYR A 97 8.27 -13.43 -2.39
C TYR A 97 9.77 -13.59 -2.21
N TYR A 98 10.47 -12.47 -2.34
CA TYR A 98 11.88 -12.37 -1.99
C TYR A 98 11.99 -11.26 -0.95
N LYS A 99 12.44 -11.60 0.26
CA LYS A 99 12.58 -10.65 1.36
C LYS A 99 14.04 -10.60 1.81
N LYS A 100 14.60 -9.40 1.90
CA LYS A 100 15.91 -9.16 2.47
C LYS A 100 15.86 -8.06 3.53
N ARG A 101 16.71 -8.20 4.51
CA ARG A 101 16.90 -7.23 5.56
C ARG A 101 18.37 -6.84 5.64
N HIS A 102 18.65 -5.57 5.38
CA HIS A 102 19.94 -4.95 5.57
C HIS A 102 19.86 -4.02 6.78
N ALA A 103 20.89 -4.00 7.61
CA ALA A 103 20.96 -3.08 8.71
C ALA A 103 22.40 -2.64 8.98
N ASN A 104 22.51 -1.50 9.63
CA ASN A 104 23.68 -1.04 10.36
C ASN A 104 23.21 -0.57 11.74
N ASN A 105 24.12 -0.02 12.54
CA ASN A 105 23.81 0.45 13.91
C ASN A 105 22.82 1.64 13.93
N LYS A 106 22.40 2.17 12.76
CA LYS A 106 21.64 3.43 12.64
C LYS A 106 20.41 3.33 11.78
N ALA A 107 20.28 2.29 10.97
CA ALA A 107 19.11 2.15 10.11
C ALA A 107 18.83 0.70 9.72
N VAL A 108 17.59 0.43 9.32
CA VAL A 108 17.16 -0.86 8.81
C VAL A 108 16.44 -0.64 7.49
N ILE A 109 16.83 -1.42 6.47
CA ILE A 109 16.15 -1.46 5.18
C ILE A 109 15.58 -2.85 4.98
N TYR A 110 14.26 -2.92 4.88
CA TYR A 110 13.55 -4.12 4.43
C TYR A 110 13.20 -3.98 2.96
N LEU A 111 13.45 -5.02 2.21
CA LEU A 111 13.09 -5.10 0.81
C LEU A 111 12.28 -6.36 0.55
N LEU A 112 11.12 -6.19 -0.07
CA LEU A 112 10.25 -7.25 -0.56
C LEU A 112 10.04 -7.06 -2.05
N ILE A 113 10.12 -8.15 -2.80
CA ILE A 113 9.88 -8.16 -4.24
C ILE A 113 8.74 -9.12 -4.54
N GLN A 114 7.90 -8.73 -5.47
CA GLN A 114 6.82 -9.56 -5.99
C GLN A 114 6.84 -9.54 -7.51
N GLU A 115 6.68 -10.73 -8.09
CA GLU A 115 6.60 -10.92 -9.54
C GLU A 115 5.34 -10.25 -10.13
N PRO A 116 5.32 -9.98 -11.45
CA PRO A 116 4.15 -9.46 -12.13
C PRO A 116 2.90 -10.31 -11.86
N GLY A 117 1.79 -9.65 -11.59
CA GLY A 117 0.51 -10.31 -11.30
C GLY A 117 0.43 -11.02 -9.93
N ALA A 118 1.40 -10.83 -9.03
CA ALA A 118 1.40 -11.50 -7.73
C ALA A 118 0.14 -11.20 -6.91
N PHE A 119 -0.33 -9.94 -6.89
CA PHE A 119 -1.55 -9.59 -6.17
C PHE A 119 -2.80 -10.20 -6.79
N MET A 120 -2.84 -10.36 -8.12
CA MET A 120 -3.96 -11.01 -8.81
C MET A 120 -4.04 -12.50 -8.48
N LYS A 121 -2.89 -13.16 -8.30
CA LYS A 121 -2.83 -14.55 -7.86
C LYS A 121 -3.28 -14.73 -6.41
N LEU A 122 -2.93 -13.75 -5.54
CA LEU A 122 -3.30 -13.78 -4.12
C LEU A 122 -4.77 -13.40 -3.89
N TYR A 123 -5.29 -12.47 -4.69
CA TYR A 123 -6.62 -11.88 -4.54
C TYR A 123 -7.35 -11.87 -5.90
N PRO A 124 -7.73 -13.03 -6.45
CA PRO A 124 -8.30 -13.11 -7.81
C PRO A 124 -9.60 -12.30 -7.97
N GLU A 125 -10.35 -12.09 -6.90
CA GLU A 125 -11.59 -11.31 -6.93
C GLU A 125 -11.41 -9.85 -7.31
N VAL A 126 -10.21 -9.28 -7.13
CA VAL A 126 -9.95 -7.88 -7.50
C VAL A 126 -9.93 -7.67 -9.01
N GLN A 127 -9.69 -8.72 -9.81
CA GLN A 127 -9.75 -8.66 -11.27
C GLN A 127 -11.16 -8.33 -11.78
N LYS A 128 -12.19 -8.75 -11.06
CA LYS A 128 -13.59 -8.39 -11.36
C LYS A 128 -13.86 -6.89 -11.22
N GLN A 129 -12.95 -6.16 -10.57
CA GLN A 129 -13.00 -4.70 -10.39
C GLN A 129 -12.12 -3.96 -11.43
N GLY A 130 -11.63 -4.65 -12.45
CA GLY A 130 -10.74 -4.07 -13.47
C GLY A 130 -9.30 -3.86 -13.00
N ILE A 131 -8.90 -4.49 -11.88
CA ILE A 131 -7.52 -4.43 -11.36
C ILE A 131 -6.74 -5.60 -11.93
N ASN A 132 -5.85 -5.32 -12.90
CA ASN A 132 -5.20 -6.35 -13.70
C ASN A 132 -3.68 -6.44 -13.51
N ASP A 133 -3.07 -5.54 -12.73
CA ASP A 133 -1.64 -5.54 -12.45
C ASP A 133 -1.33 -5.09 -11.02
N ASN A 134 -0.08 -5.29 -10.61
CA ASN A 134 0.38 -4.95 -9.28
C ASN A 134 0.26 -3.45 -8.98
N TYR A 135 0.57 -2.59 -9.96
CA TYR A 135 0.48 -1.15 -9.76
C TYR A 135 -0.97 -0.69 -9.57
N ALA A 136 -1.90 -1.20 -10.40
CA ALA A 136 -3.32 -0.89 -10.26
C ALA A 136 -3.87 -1.31 -8.88
N PHE A 137 -3.42 -2.48 -8.37
CA PHE A 137 -3.76 -2.93 -7.03
C PHE A 137 -3.27 -1.96 -5.96
N ILE A 138 -1.98 -1.60 -6.00
CA ILE A 138 -1.38 -0.67 -5.03
C ILE A 138 -1.99 0.72 -5.17
N ASN A 139 -2.25 1.19 -6.38
CA ASN A 139 -2.91 2.48 -6.61
C ASN A 139 -4.30 2.51 -5.95
N ARG A 140 -5.12 1.46 -6.15
CA ARG A 140 -6.43 1.34 -5.49
C ARG A 140 -6.29 1.30 -3.97
N LEU A 141 -5.29 0.56 -3.48
CA LEU A 141 -4.99 0.42 -2.06
C LEU A 141 -4.65 1.78 -1.42
N MET A 142 -3.72 2.53 -2.03
CA MET A 142 -3.27 3.81 -1.46
C MET A 142 -4.35 4.89 -1.45
N HIS A 143 -5.29 4.84 -2.40
CA HIS A 143 -6.43 5.76 -2.45
C HIS A 143 -7.64 5.32 -1.62
N ALA A 144 -7.63 4.10 -1.05
CA ALA A 144 -8.72 3.63 -0.20
C ALA A 144 -8.83 4.45 1.10
N ARG A 145 -10.06 4.83 1.48
CA ARG A 145 -10.32 5.62 2.68
C ARG A 145 -11.52 5.09 3.45
N LEU A 146 -11.42 5.07 4.78
CA LEU A 146 -12.48 4.57 5.67
C LEU A 146 -13.81 5.31 5.45
N ASN A 147 -13.78 6.63 5.28
CA ASN A 147 -14.98 7.44 5.06
C ASN A 147 -15.62 7.25 3.68
N GLN A 148 -14.96 6.56 2.77
CA GLN A 148 -15.45 6.23 1.42
C GLN A 148 -15.82 4.75 1.24
N VAL A 149 -15.82 3.98 2.30
CA VAL A 149 -16.28 2.56 2.24
C VAL A 149 -17.77 2.52 1.94
N ASN A 150 -18.14 1.98 0.78
CA ASN A 150 -19.52 1.83 0.34
C ASN A 150 -19.92 0.37 0.12
N ASN A 151 -18.94 -0.54 0.07
CA ASN A 151 -19.14 -1.97 -0.16
C ASN A 151 -18.00 -2.78 0.44
N ILE A 152 -18.09 -4.12 0.36
CA ILE A 152 -17.10 -5.06 0.91
C ILE A 152 -15.73 -4.89 0.22
N THR A 153 -15.69 -4.58 -1.07
CA THR A 153 -14.42 -4.36 -1.79
C THR A 153 -13.70 -3.12 -1.27
N ASP A 154 -14.41 -2.02 -1.04
CA ASP A 154 -13.82 -0.83 -0.42
C ASP A 154 -13.29 -1.14 0.98
N ALA A 155 -14.08 -1.88 1.78
CA ALA A 155 -13.68 -2.34 3.10
C ALA A 155 -12.40 -3.18 3.05
N PHE A 156 -12.30 -4.12 2.11
CA PHE A 156 -11.11 -4.93 1.88
C PHE A 156 -9.87 -4.04 1.63
N PHE A 157 -9.95 -3.07 0.71
CA PHE A 157 -8.81 -2.20 0.41
C PHE A 157 -8.41 -1.31 1.59
N VAL A 158 -9.37 -0.84 2.39
CA VAL A 158 -9.07 -0.05 3.60
C VAL A 158 -8.35 -0.90 4.65
N VAL A 159 -8.83 -2.13 4.90
CA VAL A 159 -8.18 -3.08 5.81
C VAL A 159 -6.80 -3.46 5.31
N MET A 160 -6.68 -3.83 4.03
CA MET A 160 -5.40 -4.17 3.42
C MET A 160 -4.40 -3.03 3.47
N LYS A 161 -4.85 -1.77 3.32
CA LYS A 161 -3.98 -0.60 3.45
C LYS A 161 -3.32 -0.52 4.82
N SER A 162 -4.04 -0.80 5.90
CA SER A 162 -3.46 -0.80 7.25
C SER A 162 -2.42 -1.91 7.45
N VAL A 163 -2.56 -3.03 6.74
CA VAL A 163 -1.59 -4.14 6.77
C VAL A 163 -0.37 -3.84 5.89
N PHE A 164 -0.60 -3.24 4.72
CA PHE A 164 0.46 -2.96 3.75
C PHE A 164 1.31 -1.75 4.11
N THR A 165 0.75 -0.78 4.83
CA THR A 165 1.48 0.42 5.26
C THR A 165 1.75 0.31 6.75
N PRO A 166 2.93 -0.18 7.14
CA PRO A 166 3.31 -0.26 8.55
C PRO A 166 3.30 1.13 9.17
N ASP A 167 3.16 1.16 10.48
CA ASP A 167 3.22 2.41 11.23
C ASP A 167 4.56 3.13 10.95
N VAL A 168 4.47 4.30 10.35
CA VAL A 168 5.64 5.12 10.01
C VAL A 168 5.88 6.16 11.12
N GLY A 169 6.02 5.68 12.34
CA GLY A 169 6.35 6.54 13.48
C GLY A 169 5.21 7.48 13.89
N ASN A 170 5.50 8.77 14.07
CA ASN A 170 4.47 9.73 14.47
C ASN A 170 3.48 9.98 13.32
N GLN A 171 2.33 9.35 13.39
CA GLN A 171 1.29 9.40 12.35
C GLN A 171 0.76 10.82 12.08
N SER A 172 0.87 11.74 13.04
CA SER A 172 0.43 13.13 12.86
C SER A 172 1.31 13.90 11.87
N THR A 173 2.54 13.45 11.62
CA THR A 173 3.51 14.05 10.68
C THR A 173 3.70 13.24 9.41
N SER A 174 3.00 12.12 9.28
CA SER A 174 3.10 11.26 8.09
C SER A 174 2.49 11.94 6.88
N LYS A 175 3.17 11.77 5.74
CA LYS A 175 2.73 12.22 4.42
C LYS A 175 2.76 11.06 3.44
N MET A 176 1.88 11.10 2.46
CA MET A 176 1.85 10.15 1.37
C MET A 176 1.95 10.89 0.04
N ILE A 177 2.93 10.54 -0.76
CA ILE A 177 3.13 11.10 -2.10
C ILE A 177 3.05 10.00 -3.15
N LYS A 178 2.56 10.35 -4.32
CA LYS A 178 2.69 9.59 -5.55
C LYS A 178 3.89 10.14 -6.32
N PHE A 179 4.69 9.26 -6.94
CA PHE A 179 5.86 9.68 -7.71
C PHE A 179 5.98 8.90 -9.01
N GLU A 180 6.71 9.52 -9.95
CA GLU A 180 7.17 8.92 -11.20
C GLU A 180 8.65 9.24 -11.36
N LEU A 181 9.47 8.22 -11.66
CA LEU A 181 10.92 8.31 -11.72
C LEU A 181 11.45 7.37 -12.81
N ALA A 182 11.73 7.91 -14.01
CA ALA A 182 12.12 7.12 -15.19
C ALA A 182 11.15 5.95 -15.42
N ASP A 183 11.64 4.71 -15.32
CA ASP A 183 10.85 3.49 -15.52
C ASP A 183 10.11 3.02 -14.25
N LEU A 184 10.21 3.76 -13.17
CA LEU A 184 9.63 3.45 -11.87
C LEU A 184 8.51 4.42 -11.53
N LYS A 185 7.46 3.90 -10.93
CA LYS A 185 6.34 4.69 -10.38
C LYS A 185 5.84 4.08 -9.09
N GLY A 186 5.25 4.90 -8.23
CA GLY A 186 4.75 4.35 -6.99
C GLY A 186 4.31 5.37 -5.97
N PHE A 187 4.34 4.94 -4.71
CA PHE A 187 3.89 5.71 -3.56
C PHE A 187 4.93 5.62 -2.44
N ILE A 188 5.14 6.72 -1.76
CA ILE A 188 5.91 6.76 -0.51
C ILE A 188 5.02 7.30 0.58
N ASN A 189 4.84 6.51 1.64
CA ASN A 189 4.33 6.98 2.91
C ASN A 189 5.53 7.20 3.84
N TYR A 190 5.70 8.42 4.37
CA TYR A 190 6.88 8.76 5.15
C TYR A 190 6.57 9.70 6.32
N SER A 191 7.41 9.62 7.33
CA SER A 191 7.46 10.58 8.43
C SER A 191 8.90 10.97 8.68
N MET A 192 9.17 12.27 8.72
CA MET A 192 10.48 12.86 9.01
C MET A 192 10.44 13.61 10.34
N ALA A 193 9.89 12.95 11.36
CA ALA A 193 9.81 13.48 12.72
C ALA A 193 10.95 12.92 13.57
N LYS A 194 11.83 13.81 14.06
CA LYS A 194 12.90 13.39 14.98
C LYS A 194 12.34 12.57 16.15
N PRO A 195 13.07 11.56 16.67
CA PRO A 195 14.48 11.29 16.36
C PRO A 195 14.71 10.40 15.13
N ASP A 196 13.68 9.75 14.59
CA ASP A 196 13.81 8.76 13.52
C ASP A 196 13.01 9.17 12.29
N ASN A 197 13.54 8.88 11.10
CA ASN A 197 12.81 8.96 9.84
C ASN A 197 12.32 7.57 9.42
N TYR A 198 11.13 7.55 8.83
CA TYR A 198 10.50 6.33 8.32
C TYR A 198 10.02 6.54 6.89
N PHE A 199 10.29 5.57 6.03
CA PHE A 199 9.83 5.60 4.64
C PHE A 199 9.29 4.22 4.26
N ASP A 200 8.04 4.18 3.82
CA ASP A 200 7.38 3.00 3.28
C ASP A 200 7.13 3.23 1.79
N CYS A 201 8.01 2.68 0.96
CA CYS A 201 8.03 2.89 -0.48
C CYS A 201 7.41 1.69 -1.18
N ASN A 202 6.40 1.95 -2.00
CA ASN A 202 5.69 0.97 -2.81
C ASN A 202 5.94 1.33 -4.27
N VAL A 203 6.81 0.58 -4.94
CA VAL A 203 7.37 0.92 -6.27
C VAL A 203 7.01 -0.15 -7.26
N SER A 204 6.65 0.23 -8.47
CA SER A 204 6.45 -0.68 -9.60
C SER A 204 7.31 -0.25 -10.78
N ASP A 205 7.86 -1.22 -11.52
CA ASP A 205 8.53 -0.99 -12.79
C ASP A 205 7.60 -1.20 -13.99
N GLN A 206 8.12 -0.92 -15.19
CA GLN A 206 7.37 -1.11 -16.43
C GLN A 206 7.09 -2.58 -16.75
N ALA A 207 7.89 -3.52 -16.24
CA ALA A 207 7.68 -4.96 -16.39
C ALA A 207 6.58 -5.51 -15.47
N GLY A 208 6.03 -4.67 -14.57
CA GLY A 208 4.97 -5.04 -13.65
C GLY A 208 5.47 -5.70 -12.36
N ASN A 209 6.78 -5.72 -12.10
CA ASN A 209 7.29 -6.11 -10.80
C ASN A 209 6.88 -5.08 -9.75
N PHE A 210 6.73 -5.54 -8.52
CA PHE A 210 6.45 -4.70 -7.38
C PHE A 210 7.56 -4.82 -6.35
N TYR A 211 8.04 -3.69 -5.89
CA TYR A 211 9.10 -3.55 -4.89
C TYR A 211 8.56 -2.78 -3.69
N LYS A 212 8.69 -3.37 -2.52
CA LYS A 212 8.38 -2.67 -1.27
C LYS A 212 9.68 -2.48 -0.49
N LEU A 213 10.04 -1.20 -0.27
CA LEU A 213 11.14 -0.83 0.60
C LEU A 213 10.56 -0.19 1.87
N TYR A 214 10.92 -0.72 3.01
CA TYR A 214 10.66 -0.06 4.28
C TYR A 214 11.99 0.33 4.91
N ILE A 215 12.18 1.62 5.14
CA ILE A 215 13.40 2.18 5.71
C ILE A 215 13.06 2.82 7.06
N LYS A 216 13.70 2.31 8.11
CA LYS A 216 13.74 2.97 9.42
C LYS A 216 15.14 3.54 9.59
N ASP A 217 15.24 4.87 9.68
CA ASP A 217 16.51 5.59 9.83
C ASP A 217 16.58 6.24 11.21
N ILE A 218 17.36 5.60 12.10
CA ILE A 218 17.55 6.05 13.47
C ILE A 218 18.54 7.22 13.50
N GLY A 219 18.09 8.36 14.02
CA GLY A 219 18.87 9.59 14.05
C GLY A 219 18.64 10.51 12.85
N ALA A 220 17.62 10.22 12.03
CA ALA A 220 17.07 11.10 10.99
C ALA A 220 18.13 11.65 10.02
N ARG A 221 18.95 10.78 9.41
CA ARG A 221 20.04 11.15 8.49
C ARG A 221 19.65 11.12 7.02
N LEU A 222 18.69 10.24 6.68
CA LEU A 222 18.18 10.13 5.31
C LEU A 222 17.06 11.15 5.11
N ASP A 223 17.14 11.87 4.03
CA ASP A 223 16.05 12.68 3.51
C ASP A 223 15.34 11.96 2.35
N LEU A 224 14.30 12.58 1.83
CA LEU A 224 13.50 12.02 0.75
C LEU A 224 14.32 11.86 -0.55
N ASN A 225 15.25 12.77 -0.85
CA ASN A 225 16.10 12.69 -2.05
C ASN A 225 17.08 11.51 -1.96
N ASN A 226 17.62 11.23 -0.77
CA ASN A 226 18.44 10.05 -0.52
C ASN A 226 17.65 8.76 -0.74
N VAL A 227 16.39 8.72 -0.30
CA VAL A 227 15.51 7.56 -0.52
C VAL A 227 15.21 7.39 -2.02
N PHE A 228 14.96 8.46 -2.76
CA PHE A 228 14.79 8.39 -4.20
C PHE A 228 16.06 7.95 -4.93
N ALA A 229 17.24 8.33 -4.43
CA ALA A 229 18.51 7.83 -4.96
C ALA A 229 18.59 6.29 -4.81
N ILE A 230 18.20 5.74 -3.66
CA ILE A 230 18.11 4.29 -3.45
C ILE A 230 17.09 3.66 -4.42
N ILE A 231 15.87 4.21 -4.49
CA ILE A 231 14.80 3.72 -5.38
C ILE A 231 15.27 3.70 -6.84
N SER A 232 15.98 4.74 -7.29
CA SER A 232 16.46 4.85 -8.68
C SER A 232 17.48 3.77 -9.08
N THR A 233 17.99 3.00 -8.13
CA THR A 233 18.91 1.88 -8.38
C THR A 233 18.21 0.53 -8.53
N LEU A 234 16.90 0.48 -8.30
CA LEU A 234 16.10 -0.74 -8.50
C LEU A 234 16.14 -1.13 -9.98
N LYS A 235 16.62 -2.33 -10.27
CA LYS A 235 16.68 -2.88 -11.62
C LYS A 235 16.31 -4.36 -11.61
N PRO A 236 15.51 -4.84 -12.57
CA PRO A 236 15.36 -6.27 -12.79
C PRO A 236 16.72 -6.85 -13.18
N VAL A 237 17.02 -8.06 -12.72
CA VAL A 237 18.14 -8.89 -13.17
C VAL A 237 17.55 -10.04 -13.95
N ASN A 238 17.96 -10.18 -15.20
CA ASN A 238 17.54 -11.27 -16.11
C ASN A 238 18.12 -12.60 -15.65
#